data_62acf843d57fd6e111422f093144a20c
#
_entry.id   62acf843d57fd6e111422f093144a20c
#
_cell.length_a   1.000
_cell.length_b   1.000
_cell.length_c   1.000
_cell.angle_alpha   90.00
_cell.angle_beta   90.00
_cell.angle_gamma   90.00
#
_symmetry.space_group_name_H-M   'P 1'
#
loop_
_entity.id
_entity.type
_entity.pdbx_description
1 polymer ?
#
loop_
_entity_poly.entity_id
_entity_poly.type
_entity_poly.pdbx_seq_one_letter_code
_entity_poly.pdbx_strand_id
1 'polypeptide(L)'
;AEINNRKFQKTINDFFKLKVPSRLKISTNKNFYLAWMSPNEIMVITKNQDEIKTIKSSIENDLDQMEALVLDVSSSRTIFSIKGSFWRELLAKGSPINLFPSKFNSDSFRRTRLGQVSTAFWMIKEDEIYVLCGQSYKNFFFKWLCNAADEKSINKFF
;
A
#
# COMPACT_ATOMS: atom_id res chain seq x y z
N ALA A 1 18.18 1.11 -4.22
CA ALA A 1 18.52 0.53 -5.54
C ALA A 1 17.53 1.02 -6.59
N GLU A 2 17.95 1.13 -7.85
CA GLU A 2 17.00 1.34 -8.94
C GLU A 2 16.11 0.10 -9.10
N ILE A 3 14.79 0.28 -9.04
CA ILE A 3 13.81 -0.80 -9.15
C ILE A 3 13.96 -1.57 -10.48
N ASN A 4 14.42 -0.89 -11.54
CA ASN A 4 14.64 -1.50 -12.85
C ASN A 4 15.93 -2.32 -12.97
N ASN A 5 16.78 -2.35 -11.95
CA ASN A 5 17.97 -3.17 -11.94
C ASN A 5 17.61 -4.67 -11.97
N ARG A 6 18.13 -5.41 -12.94
CA ARG A 6 17.79 -6.83 -13.14
C ARG A 6 18.17 -7.71 -11.95
N LYS A 7 19.30 -7.44 -11.30
CA LYS A 7 19.75 -8.21 -10.13
C LYS A 7 18.80 -7.96 -8.96
N PHE A 8 18.44 -6.69 -8.69
CA PHE A 8 17.44 -6.32 -7.69
C PHE A 8 16.11 -7.02 -7.93
N GLN A 9 15.57 -6.92 -9.16
CA GLN A 9 14.31 -7.58 -9.50
C GLN A 9 14.35 -9.08 -9.28
N LYS A 10 15.44 -9.73 -9.70
CA LYS A 10 15.63 -11.17 -9.50
C LYS A 10 15.62 -11.53 -8.02
N THR A 11 16.42 -10.84 -7.20
CA THR A 11 16.47 -11.05 -5.75
C THR A 11 15.09 -10.92 -5.10
N ILE A 12 14.38 -9.84 -5.38
CA ILE A 12 13.04 -9.61 -4.83
C ILE A 12 12.03 -10.66 -5.32
N ASN A 13 12.07 -11.00 -6.62
CA ASN A 13 11.16 -11.99 -7.18
C ASN A 13 11.41 -13.39 -6.60
N ASP A 14 12.67 -13.77 -6.43
CA ASP A 14 13.07 -15.08 -5.90
C ASP A 14 12.71 -15.20 -4.42
N PHE A 15 12.86 -14.13 -3.65
CA PHE A 15 12.54 -14.11 -2.22
C PHE A 15 11.03 -14.14 -1.97
N PHE A 16 10.28 -13.20 -2.54
CA PHE A 16 8.85 -13.06 -2.27
C PHE A 16 7.95 -13.91 -3.16
N LYS A 17 8.49 -14.54 -4.20
CA LYS A 17 7.70 -15.23 -5.25
C LYS A 17 6.66 -14.30 -5.91
N LEU A 18 7.03 -13.05 -6.06
CA LEU A 18 6.23 -11.98 -6.66
C LEU A 18 7.08 -11.15 -7.60
N LYS A 19 6.50 -10.71 -8.71
CA LYS A 19 7.17 -9.75 -9.59
C LYS A 19 7.21 -8.38 -8.93
N VAL A 20 8.35 -7.71 -9.04
CA VAL A 20 8.47 -6.30 -8.66
C VAL A 20 7.42 -5.50 -9.42
N PRO A 21 6.55 -4.76 -8.74
CA PRO A 21 5.45 -4.05 -9.38
C PRO A 21 5.95 -2.89 -10.24
N SER A 22 5.28 -2.66 -11.36
CA SER A 22 5.48 -1.47 -12.17
C SER A 22 4.86 -0.23 -11.53
N ARG A 23 5.08 0.93 -12.12
CA ARG A 23 4.55 2.22 -11.63
C ARG A 23 3.05 2.15 -11.35
N LEU A 24 2.64 2.63 -10.17
CA LEU A 24 1.26 2.69 -9.68
C LEU A 24 0.58 1.32 -9.52
N LYS A 25 1.36 0.26 -9.42
CA LYS A 25 0.86 -1.11 -9.25
C LYS A 25 1.30 -1.72 -7.93
N ILE A 26 0.61 -2.78 -7.58
CA ILE A 26 0.90 -3.64 -6.45
C ILE A 26 0.90 -5.10 -6.92
N SER A 27 1.85 -5.88 -6.45
CA SER A 27 1.89 -7.33 -6.64
C SER A 27 1.55 -8.01 -5.32
N THR A 28 0.76 -9.06 -5.35
CA THR A 28 0.30 -9.73 -4.12
C THR A 28 0.30 -11.23 -4.26
N ASN A 29 0.55 -11.90 -3.14
CA ASN A 29 0.28 -13.32 -2.95
C ASN A 29 -0.38 -13.54 -1.57
N LYS A 30 -0.43 -14.80 -1.12
CA LYS A 30 -1.05 -15.17 0.16
C LYS A 30 -0.43 -14.42 1.37
N ASN A 31 0.88 -14.18 1.36
CA ASN A 31 1.64 -13.71 2.51
C ASN A 31 2.05 -12.23 2.40
N PHE A 32 2.25 -11.72 1.18
CA PHE A 32 2.90 -10.43 0.94
C PHE A 32 2.15 -9.55 -0.03
N TYR A 33 2.35 -8.24 0.16
CA TYR A 33 2.09 -7.21 -0.83
C TYR A 33 3.40 -6.51 -1.14
N LEU A 34 3.71 -6.35 -2.43
CA LEU A 34 4.81 -5.51 -2.91
C LEU A 34 4.19 -4.28 -3.59
N ALA A 35 4.37 -3.12 -3.04
CA ALA A 35 3.81 -1.87 -3.55
C ALA A 35 4.89 -0.99 -4.17
N TRP A 36 4.64 -0.45 -5.36
CA TRP A 36 5.50 0.53 -5.99
C TRP A 36 5.36 1.89 -5.28
N MET A 37 6.39 2.36 -4.62
CA MET A 37 6.37 3.62 -3.89
C MET A 37 6.95 4.78 -4.71
N SER A 38 8.06 4.54 -5.39
CA SER A 38 8.74 5.50 -6.26
C SER A 38 9.65 4.76 -7.25
N PRO A 39 10.30 5.43 -8.20
CA PRO A 39 11.25 4.78 -9.12
C PRO A 39 12.37 4.00 -8.42
N ASN A 40 12.71 4.37 -7.18
CA ASN A 40 13.80 3.78 -6.40
C ASN A 40 13.34 3.11 -5.11
N GLU A 41 12.01 2.94 -4.92
CA GLU A 41 11.47 2.46 -3.65
C GLU A 41 10.28 1.51 -3.88
N ILE A 42 10.35 0.35 -3.26
CA ILE A 42 9.20 -0.55 -3.06
C ILE A 42 8.92 -0.69 -1.58
N MET A 43 7.67 -0.89 -1.23
CA MET A 43 7.25 -1.24 0.12
C MET A 43 6.81 -2.71 0.15
N VAL A 44 7.39 -3.45 1.06
CA VAL A 44 6.94 -4.81 1.38
C VAL A 44 6.01 -4.75 2.58
N ILE A 45 4.86 -5.39 2.47
CA ILE A 45 3.89 -5.50 3.56
C ILE A 45 3.63 -6.99 3.79
N THR A 46 3.90 -7.47 4.99
CA THR A 46 3.59 -8.84 5.42
C THR A 46 2.37 -8.86 6.33
N LYS A 47 1.65 -9.97 6.32
CA LYS A 47 0.56 -10.24 7.26
C LYS A 47 1.07 -10.80 8.60
N ASN A 48 2.31 -11.26 8.64
CA ASN A 48 2.93 -11.83 9.83
C ASN A 48 4.02 -10.88 10.36
N GLN A 49 3.79 -10.28 11.52
CA GLN A 49 4.73 -9.34 12.13
C GLN A 49 6.01 -10.02 12.64
N ASP A 50 5.94 -11.29 13.04
CA ASP A 50 7.09 -12.01 13.60
C ASP A 50 8.17 -12.28 12.56
N GLU A 51 7.81 -12.28 11.28
CA GLU A 51 8.72 -12.51 10.17
C GLU A 51 9.52 -11.26 9.74
N ILE A 52 9.13 -10.05 10.18
CA ILE A 52 9.69 -8.79 9.68
C ILE A 52 11.21 -8.72 9.87
N LYS A 53 11.71 -9.09 11.05
CA LYS A 53 13.16 -9.06 11.35
C LYS A 53 13.93 -10.04 10.46
N THR A 54 13.40 -11.25 10.30
CA THR A 54 14.01 -12.29 9.47
C THR A 54 14.01 -11.87 7.99
N ILE A 55 12.89 -11.36 7.50
CA ILE A 55 12.77 -10.85 6.13
C ILE A 55 13.78 -9.72 5.90
N LYS A 56 13.86 -8.76 6.83
CA LYS A 56 14.80 -7.64 6.73
C LYS A 56 16.23 -8.13 6.60
N SER A 57 16.69 -8.95 7.55
CA SER A 57 18.07 -9.48 7.55
C SER A 57 18.40 -10.30 6.31
N SER A 58 17.47 -11.14 5.85
CA SER A 58 17.68 -11.95 4.64
C SER A 58 17.82 -11.08 3.40
N ILE A 59 16.95 -10.07 3.23
CA ILE A 59 17.03 -9.16 2.07
C ILE A 59 18.28 -8.27 2.14
N GLU A 60 18.67 -7.80 3.33
CA GLU A 60 19.91 -7.04 3.51
C GLU A 60 21.12 -7.85 3.03
N ASN A 61 21.21 -9.12 3.41
CA ASN A 61 22.27 -10.02 2.96
C ASN A 61 22.25 -10.26 1.45
N ASP A 62 21.06 -10.50 0.88
CA ASP A 62 20.91 -10.75 -0.56
C ASP A 62 21.22 -9.52 -1.42
N LEU A 63 21.08 -8.32 -0.86
CA LEU A 63 21.34 -7.04 -1.50
C LEU A 63 22.66 -6.40 -1.10
N ASP A 64 23.49 -7.07 -0.28
CA ASP A 64 24.76 -6.53 0.26
C ASP A 64 25.70 -5.95 -0.83
N GLN A 65 25.74 -6.59 -2.00
CA GLN A 65 26.54 -6.15 -3.14
C GLN A 65 25.85 -5.06 -4.00
N MET A 66 24.83 -4.42 -3.47
CA MET A 66 24.04 -3.41 -4.19
C MET A 66 23.88 -2.16 -3.31
N GLU A 67 23.84 -1.00 -3.95
CA GLU A 67 23.46 0.24 -3.27
C GLU A 67 21.95 0.21 -2.94
N ALA A 68 21.60 -0.54 -1.89
CA ALA A 68 20.24 -0.71 -1.42
C ALA A 68 20.15 -0.51 0.09
N LEU A 69 19.09 0.16 0.54
CA LEU A 69 18.78 0.34 1.95
C LEU A 69 17.49 -0.40 2.26
N VAL A 70 17.48 -1.23 3.28
CA VAL A 70 16.30 -1.94 3.79
C VAL A 70 15.93 -1.40 5.17
N LEU A 71 14.74 -0.86 5.30
CA LEU A 71 14.27 -0.26 6.55
C LEU A 71 12.98 -0.92 7.02
N ASP A 72 12.91 -1.27 8.30
CA ASP A 72 11.66 -1.58 8.96
C ASP A 72 10.95 -0.27 9.35
N VAL A 73 9.80 -0.04 8.72
CA VAL A 73 8.96 1.16 8.93
C VAL A 73 7.65 0.82 9.65
N SER A 74 7.50 -0.36 10.20
CA SER A 74 6.26 -0.87 10.81
C SER A 74 5.75 0.04 11.93
N SER A 75 6.64 0.53 12.79
CA SER A 75 6.28 1.43 13.90
C SER A 75 5.88 2.85 13.44
N SER A 76 6.25 3.24 12.22
CA SER A 76 5.98 4.58 11.67
C SER A 76 4.74 4.64 10.76
N ARG A 77 4.09 3.51 10.50
CA ARG A 77 2.95 3.37 9.59
C ARG A 77 1.76 2.73 10.27
N THR A 78 0.57 3.08 9.81
CA THR A 78 -0.70 2.45 10.20
C THR A 78 -1.48 2.11 8.95
N ILE A 79 -2.08 0.93 8.93
CA ILE A 79 -2.98 0.48 7.86
C ILE A 79 -4.38 0.35 8.44
N PHE A 80 -5.36 0.97 7.78
CA PHE A 80 -6.77 0.80 8.04
C PHE A 80 -7.38 -0.11 6.99
N SER A 81 -8.23 -1.05 7.41
CA SER A 81 -9.13 -1.80 6.53
C SER A 81 -10.47 -1.09 6.49
N ILE A 82 -10.93 -0.74 5.29
CA ILE A 82 -12.26 -0.18 5.05
C ILE A 82 -13.04 -1.24 4.28
N LYS A 83 -14.17 -1.67 4.84
CA LYS A 83 -15.05 -2.68 4.29
C LYS A 83 -16.43 -2.12 3.98
N GLY A 84 -17.02 -2.58 2.91
CA GLY A 84 -18.35 -2.19 2.45
C GLY A 84 -18.35 -1.70 1.02
N SER A 85 -19.51 -1.78 0.34
CA SER A 85 -19.67 -1.45 -1.08
C SER A 85 -19.37 0.02 -1.42
N PHE A 86 -19.49 0.93 -0.45
CA PHE A 86 -19.35 2.38 -0.66
C PHE A 86 -17.95 2.94 -0.32
N TRP A 87 -16.91 2.10 -0.26
CA TRP A 87 -15.57 2.59 0.06
C TRP A 87 -15.03 3.58 -1.01
N ARG A 88 -15.46 3.46 -2.26
CA ARG A 88 -15.07 4.37 -3.35
C ARG A 88 -15.59 5.78 -3.09
N GLU A 89 -16.87 5.90 -2.76
CA GLU A 89 -17.51 7.18 -2.38
C GLU A 89 -16.87 7.77 -1.14
N LEU A 90 -16.58 6.95 -0.13
CA LEU A 90 -15.90 7.40 1.07
C LEU A 90 -14.53 8.01 0.74
N LEU A 91 -13.71 7.34 -0.06
CA LEU A 91 -12.40 7.86 -0.45
C LEU A 91 -12.52 9.07 -1.39
N ALA A 92 -13.51 9.12 -2.26
CA ALA A 92 -13.73 10.23 -3.18
C ALA A 92 -14.02 11.57 -2.47
N LYS A 93 -14.53 11.54 -1.22
CA LYS A 93 -14.74 12.75 -0.42
C LYS A 93 -13.45 13.51 -0.11
N GLY A 94 -12.30 12.84 -0.13
CA GLY A 94 -11.03 13.46 0.22
C GLY A 94 -9.87 13.18 -0.74
N SER A 95 -10.09 12.36 -1.78
CA SER A 95 -9.04 11.97 -2.73
C SER A 95 -9.26 12.58 -4.10
N PRO A 96 -8.21 13.13 -4.75
CA PRO A 96 -8.28 13.59 -6.14
C PRO A 96 -8.15 12.45 -7.16
N ILE A 97 -8.06 11.20 -6.72
CA ILE A 97 -7.84 10.03 -7.58
C ILE A 97 -9.15 9.62 -8.26
N ASN A 98 -9.05 9.25 -9.53
CA ASN A 98 -10.16 8.61 -10.23
C ASN A 98 -10.33 7.17 -9.72
N LEU A 99 -11.41 6.93 -8.97
CA LEU A 99 -11.73 5.66 -8.34
C LEU A 99 -12.71 4.80 -9.14
N PHE A 100 -13.07 5.18 -10.37
CA PHE A 100 -13.88 4.32 -11.22
C PHE A 100 -13.28 2.92 -11.38
N PRO A 101 -14.08 1.85 -11.40
CA PRO A 101 -13.57 0.47 -11.49
C PRO A 101 -12.64 0.22 -12.68
N SER A 102 -12.88 0.90 -13.83
CA SER A 102 -12.00 0.82 -15.00
C SER A 102 -10.64 1.50 -14.83
N LYS A 103 -10.46 2.36 -13.82
CA LYS A 103 -9.22 3.14 -13.58
C LYS A 103 -8.51 2.73 -12.29
N PHE A 104 -9.25 2.16 -11.34
CA PHE A 104 -8.73 1.69 -10.07
C PHE A 104 -9.28 0.28 -9.76
N ASN A 105 -8.43 -0.73 -9.92
CA ASN A 105 -8.73 -2.15 -9.81
C ASN A 105 -7.79 -2.86 -8.82
N SER A 106 -7.87 -4.19 -8.72
CA SER A 106 -7.16 -5.00 -7.74
C SER A 106 -5.63 -4.92 -7.79
N ASP A 107 -5.05 -4.55 -8.92
CA ASP A 107 -3.59 -4.38 -9.06
C ASP A 107 -3.14 -2.92 -8.94
N SER A 108 -4.08 -2.03 -8.65
CA SER A 108 -3.81 -0.59 -8.53
C SER A 108 -3.28 -0.24 -7.15
N PHE A 109 -2.23 0.57 -7.13
CA PHE A 109 -1.69 1.20 -5.94
C PHE A 109 -1.61 2.71 -6.16
N ARG A 110 -2.09 3.49 -5.21
CA ARG A 110 -2.04 4.96 -5.32
C ARG A 110 -1.49 5.57 -4.05
N ARG A 111 -0.47 6.42 -4.25
CA ARG A 111 -0.01 7.37 -3.22
C ARG A 111 -0.65 8.71 -3.50
N THR A 112 -1.34 9.25 -2.53
CA THR A 112 -2.10 10.49 -2.69
C THR A 112 -2.38 11.12 -1.31
N ARG A 113 -3.30 12.06 -1.29
CA ARG A 113 -3.85 12.62 -0.04
C ARG A 113 -5.30 12.19 0.11
N LEU A 114 -5.70 11.94 1.35
CA LEU A 114 -7.09 11.88 1.77
C LEU A 114 -7.33 13.04 2.73
N GLY A 115 -8.06 14.05 2.27
CA GLY A 115 -8.09 15.33 2.94
C GLY A 115 -6.67 15.92 3.02
N GLN A 116 -6.18 16.14 4.22
CA GLN A 116 -4.83 16.67 4.45
C GLN A 116 -3.77 15.60 4.78
N VAL A 117 -4.17 14.34 4.90
CA VAL A 117 -3.27 13.25 5.29
C VAL A 117 -2.64 12.59 4.05
N SER A 118 -1.32 12.49 4.02
CA SER A 118 -0.61 11.72 3.01
C SER A 118 -0.88 10.23 3.22
N THR A 119 -1.40 9.57 2.20
CA THR A 119 -1.86 8.19 2.25
C THR A 119 -1.36 7.38 1.07
N ALA A 120 -1.45 6.06 1.20
CA ALA A 120 -1.44 5.14 0.08
C ALA A 120 -2.58 4.14 0.26
N PHE A 121 -3.18 3.67 -0.85
CA PHE A 121 -4.26 2.70 -0.77
C PHE A 121 -4.28 1.74 -1.95
N TRP A 122 -4.84 0.54 -1.69
CA TRP A 122 -4.97 -0.55 -2.65
C TRP A 122 -6.14 -1.46 -2.29
N MET A 123 -6.77 -2.04 -3.30
CA MET A 123 -7.86 -3.00 -3.10
C MET A 123 -7.34 -4.34 -2.57
N ILE A 124 -8.09 -4.93 -1.66
CA ILE A 124 -7.91 -6.30 -1.20
C ILE A 124 -8.90 -7.21 -1.93
N LYS A 125 -10.13 -6.78 -2.05
CA LYS A 125 -11.21 -7.38 -2.83
C LYS A 125 -12.25 -6.31 -3.17
N GLU A 126 -13.32 -6.68 -3.86
CA GLU A 126 -14.29 -5.70 -4.39
C GLU A 126 -14.90 -4.79 -3.31
N ASP A 127 -15.16 -5.34 -2.13
CA ASP A 127 -15.76 -4.65 -0.99
C ASP A 127 -14.76 -4.28 0.13
N GLU A 128 -13.46 -4.36 -0.15
CA GLU A 128 -12.43 -4.07 0.87
C GLU A 128 -11.21 -3.38 0.28
N ILE A 129 -10.81 -2.27 0.92
CA ILE A 129 -9.61 -1.52 0.58
C ILE A 129 -8.74 -1.29 1.82
N TYR A 130 -7.44 -1.35 1.64
CA TYR A 130 -6.48 -0.94 2.65
C TYR A 130 -5.99 0.48 2.39
N VAL A 131 -5.90 1.26 3.48
CA VAL A 131 -5.41 2.64 3.45
C VAL A 131 -4.29 2.77 4.47
N LEU A 132 -3.12 3.14 3.99
CA LEU A 132 -1.91 3.36 4.79
C LEU A 132 -1.69 4.85 5.02
N CYS A 133 -1.34 5.22 6.26
CA CYS A 133 -0.89 6.58 6.61
C CYS A 133 0.27 6.54 7.60
N GLY A 134 0.83 7.71 7.90
CA GLY A 134 1.82 7.84 8.97
C GLY A 134 1.19 7.60 10.35
N GLN A 135 1.91 6.93 11.24
CA GLN A 135 1.44 6.59 12.60
C GLN A 135 1.00 7.82 13.40
N SER A 136 1.66 8.96 13.23
CA SER A 136 1.31 10.22 13.90
C SER A 136 -0.09 10.73 13.55
N TYR A 137 -0.63 10.33 12.40
CA TYR A 137 -1.97 10.72 11.95
C TYR A 137 -3.06 9.72 12.35
N LYS A 138 -2.72 8.58 12.96
CA LYS A 138 -3.63 7.46 13.22
C LYS A 138 -4.97 7.90 13.80
N ASN A 139 -4.96 8.62 14.93
CA ASN A 139 -6.18 8.99 15.65
C ASN A 139 -7.02 10.04 14.89
N PHE A 140 -6.35 11.04 14.31
CA PHE A 140 -7.01 12.05 13.49
C PHE A 140 -7.66 11.41 12.26
N PHE A 141 -6.90 10.59 11.56
CA PHE A 141 -7.34 9.97 10.32
C PHE A 141 -8.46 8.93 10.56
N PHE A 142 -8.41 8.18 11.66
CA PHE A 142 -9.50 7.30 12.05
C PHE A 142 -10.82 8.06 12.25
N LYS A 143 -10.79 9.17 12.98
CA LYS A 143 -11.97 10.03 13.16
C LYS A 143 -12.50 10.59 11.83
N TRP A 144 -11.58 11.00 10.95
CA TRP A 144 -11.95 11.48 9.61
C TRP A 144 -12.64 10.38 8.80
N LEU A 145 -12.10 9.15 8.80
CA LEU A 145 -12.69 7.99 8.11
C LEU A 145 -14.09 7.67 8.66
N CYS A 146 -14.27 7.67 9.97
CA CYS A 146 -15.57 7.44 10.60
C CYS A 146 -16.60 8.51 10.17
N ASN A 147 -16.22 9.78 10.16
CA ASN A 147 -17.10 10.87 9.71
C ASN A 147 -17.42 10.76 8.21
N ALA A 148 -16.43 10.38 7.40
CA ALA A 148 -16.63 10.19 5.97
C ALA A 148 -17.53 8.98 5.64
N ALA A 149 -17.59 7.99 6.53
CA ALA A 149 -18.42 6.81 6.40
C ALA A 149 -19.91 7.03 6.77
N ASP A 150 -20.31 8.25 7.15
CA ASP A 150 -21.72 8.56 7.45
C ASP A 150 -22.58 8.29 6.20
N GLU A 151 -23.55 7.39 6.35
CA GLU A 151 -24.44 6.95 5.27
C GLU A 151 -25.24 8.09 4.64
N LYS A 152 -25.60 9.11 5.45
CA LYS A 152 -26.32 10.29 4.98
C LYS A 152 -25.54 11.13 3.97
N SER A 153 -24.23 10.92 3.88
CA SER A 153 -23.33 11.68 3.00
C SER A 153 -22.78 10.84 1.83
N ILE A 154 -23.34 9.66 1.57
CA ILE A 154 -22.95 8.77 0.46
C ILE A 154 -23.79 9.08 -0.78
N ASN A 155 -23.16 9.47 -1.87
CA ASN A 155 -23.80 9.94 -3.09
C ASN A 155 -24.04 8.84 -4.15
N LYS A 156 -23.55 7.62 -3.95
CA LYS A 156 -23.73 6.45 -4.84
C LYS A 156 -23.34 6.73 -6.30
N PHE A 157 -22.12 7.26 -6.51
CA PHE A 157 -21.60 7.57 -7.86
C PHE A 157 -20.91 6.38 -8.56
N PHE A 158 -20.54 5.34 -7.82
CA PHE A 158 -19.77 4.20 -8.33
C PHE A 158 -20.57 2.93 -8.36
#